data_390e462e94ac51d6b028800af16094f4
#
_entry.id   390e462e94ac51d6b028800af16094f4
#
_cell.length_a   1.000
_cell.length_b   1.000
_cell.length_c   1.000
_cell.angle_alpha   90.00
_cell.angle_beta   90.00
_cell.angle_gamma   90.00
#
_symmetry.space_group_name_H-M   'P 1'
#
loop_
_entity.id
_entity.type
_entity.pdbx_description
1 polymer ?
#
loop_
_entity_poly.entity_id
_entity_poly.type
_entity_poly.pdbx_seq_one_letter_code
_entity_poly.pdbx_strand_id
1 'polypeptide(L)'
;MKINKFGLTVLLCSTVYGFNAMSFETAARNAILMDYDTGEYLFTKNMDESVPPASMSKLMTVYILMSKIKDGSIKLDDTFSVSENAWRKGGAATGGSTMFLSIGDNVSVENLIKGIVIQSGNDACIVVAENVAGSEDDFVILMNKTAKKLGLKNSHFENATGLPHPDHRMSMEDLAILSRHIINEFPELYHYFSQKEFVYNNIKQGNRNPLLYTMKGADGLKTGHTEEAGFCLAASATKGERRLIEVMSGMSSNRERSEEAERLMSWGFREFNNFKILNKGQTVAEAKVWYGKDKTVKLTVADDVLKTVHRSQQDNVKVAAEFDEPVKAPIKAGQEIGSIKIEIEGQAPLNVPLVAANDVAETGMLGKFWANLKYFVFGAK
;
A
#
# COMPACT_ATOMS: atom_id res chain seq x y z
N MET A 1 -23.10 17.09 -34.11
CA MET A 1 -22.58 15.74 -33.86
C MET A 1 -23.27 15.17 -32.64
N LYS A 2 -24.26 14.26 -32.80
CA LYS A 2 -24.97 13.65 -31.67
C LYS A 2 -24.13 12.48 -31.16
N ILE A 3 -23.66 12.60 -29.92
CA ILE A 3 -22.92 11.55 -29.21
C ILE A 3 -23.94 10.50 -28.78
N ASN A 4 -23.89 9.31 -29.39
CA ASN A 4 -24.65 8.15 -28.91
C ASN A 4 -23.84 7.47 -27.81
N LYS A 5 -24.27 7.65 -26.56
CA LYS A 5 -23.76 6.85 -25.44
C LYS A 5 -24.47 5.50 -25.44
N PHE A 6 -23.77 4.44 -25.81
CA PHE A 6 -24.24 3.07 -25.63
C PHE A 6 -23.72 2.56 -24.27
N GLY A 7 -24.61 2.50 -23.30
CA GLY A 7 -24.34 1.82 -22.02
C GLY A 7 -24.88 0.40 -22.09
N LEU A 8 -24.03 -0.59 -22.06
CA LEU A 8 -24.44 -1.98 -21.84
C LEU A 8 -24.57 -2.17 -20.32
N THR A 9 -25.78 -2.00 -19.79
CA THR A 9 -26.08 -2.23 -18.37
C THR A 9 -26.44 -3.71 -18.19
N VAL A 10 -25.55 -4.48 -17.57
CA VAL A 10 -25.89 -5.81 -17.07
C VAL A 10 -26.55 -5.63 -15.71
N LEU A 11 -27.87 -5.67 -15.68
CA LEU A 11 -28.67 -5.58 -14.45
C LEU A 11 -28.78 -6.99 -13.84
N LEU A 12 -28.02 -7.26 -12.76
CA LEU A 12 -28.35 -8.34 -11.84
C LEU A 12 -29.28 -7.75 -10.76
N CYS A 13 -30.58 -8.04 -10.87
CA CYS A 13 -31.55 -7.65 -9.85
C CYS A 13 -31.50 -8.61 -8.67
N SER A 14 -31.11 -8.13 -7.49
CA SER A 14 -31.35 -8.79 -6.22
C SER A 14 -32.09 -7.85 -5.26
N THR A 15 -33.03 -8.43 -4.55
CA THR A 15 -33.95 -7.77 -3.59
C THR A 15 -33.18 -7.23 -2.38
N VAL A 16 -33.40 -5.96 -2.09
CA VAL A 16 -32.80 -5.24 -0.97
C VAL A 16 -33.40 -5.72 0.35
N TYR A 17 -32.62 -6.46 1.13
CA TYR A 17 -32.80 -6.52 2.57
C TYR A 17 -31.75 -5.57 3.18
N GLY A 18 -32.20 -4.47 3.77
CA GLY A 18 -31.34 -3.55 4.51
C GLY A 18 -30.77 -4.24 5.75
N PHE A 19 -29.58 -4.80 5.63
CA PHE A 19 -28.76 -5.16 6.79
C PHE A 19 -27.99 -3.90 7.21
N ASN A 20 -28.26 -3.38 8.41
CA ASN A 20 -27.34 -2.50 9.10
C ASN A 20 -26.03 -3.29 9.29
N ALA A 21 -25.05 -3.07 8.46
CA ALA A 21 -23.70 -3.52 8.72
C ALA A 21 -23.28 -2.90 10.06
N MET A 22 -23.09 -3.72 11.10
CA MET A 22 -22.58 -3.25 12.38
C MET A 22 -21.20 -2.61 12.09
N SER A 23 -21.11 -1.29 12.26
CA SER A 23 -19.85 -0.56 12.13
C SER A 23 -18.88 -1.11 13.16
N PHE A 24 -17.64 -1.40 12.71
CA PHE A 24 -16.59 -1.79 13.65
C PHE A 24 -16.24 -0.58 14.54
N GLU A 25 -16.15 -0.82 15.85
CA GLU A 25 -15.70 0.18 16.82
C GLU A 25 -14.39 -0.25 17.46
N THR A 26 -13.48 0.71 17.67
CA THR A 26 -12.18 0.49 18.30
C THR A 26 -11.88 1.54 19.34
N ALA A 27 -11.16 1.12 20.40
CA ALA A 27 -10.62 1.99 21.43
C ALA A 27 -9.42 2.82 20.91
N ALA A 28 -8.80 2.45 19.81
CA ALA A 28 -7.72 3.23 19.20
C ALA A 28 -8.19 4.66 18.90
N ARG A 29 -7.32 5.64 19.12
CA ARG A 29 -7.60 7.06 18.78
C ARG A 29 -7.60 7.26 17.28
N ASN A 30 -6.61 6.70 16.61
CA ASN A 30 -6.45 6.73 15.16
C ASN A 30 -6.26 5.30 14.67
N ALA A 31 -6.92 4.94 13.57
CA ALA A 31 -6.81 3.60 13.00
C ALA A 31 -7.11 3.57 11.50
N ILE A 32 -6.47 2.66 10.79
CA ILE A 32 -6.75 2.30 9.41
C ILE A 32 -6.58 0.80 9.24
N LEU A 33 -7.44 0.20 8.42
CA LEU A 33 -7.27 -1.14 7.88
C LEU A 33 -7.34 -1.06 6.36
N MET A 34 -6.32 -1.54 5.68
CA MET A 34 -6.17 -1.49 4.23
C MET A 34 -6.03 -2.90 3.67
N ASP A 35 -6.71 -3.17 2.57
CA ASP A 35 -6.42 -4.33 1.74
C ASP A 35 -5.12 -4.08 0.95
N TYR A 36 -4.18 -5.01 1.04
CA TYR A 36 -2.87 -4.86 0.41
C TYR A 36 -2.95 -4.87 -1.12
N ASP A 37 -3.75 -5.75 -1.70
CA ASP A 37 -3.81 -5.96 -3.15
C ASP A 37 -4.48 -4.77 -3.85
N THR A 38 -5.66 -4.38 -3.35
CA THR A 38 -6.45 -3.30 -3.95
C THR A 38 -6.06 -1.91 -3.46
N GLY A 39 -5.43 -1.80 -2.29
CA GLY A 39 -5.14 -0.53 -1.63
C GLY A 39 -6.38 0.14 -1.02
N GLU A 40 -7.51 -0.54 -0.96
CA GLU A 40 -8.75 0.03 -0.43
C GLU A 40 -8.76 0.05 1.09
N TYR A 41 -9.32 1.13 1.64
CA TYR A 41 -9.50 1.30 3.07
C TYR A 41 -10.79 0.62 3.52
N LEU A 42 -10.66 -0.41 4.34
CA LEU A 42 -11.78 -1.21 4.87
C LEU A 42 -12.36 -0.61 6.15
N PHE A 43 -11.50 0.05 6.91
CA PHE A 43 -11.84 0.78 8.13
C PHE A 43 -10.95 2.01 8.26
N THR A 44 -11.54 3.13 8.70
CA THR A 44 -10.80 4.37 8.97
C THR A 44 -11.37 5.07 10.21
N LYS A 45 -10.46 5.60 11.04
CA LYS A 45 -10.76 6.46 12.18
C LYS A 45 -9.65 7.47 12.32
N ASN A 46 -9.91 8.76 12.05
CA ASN A 46 -8.92 9.85 12.10
C ASN A 46 -7.60 9.46 11.39
N MET A 47 -7.70 8.79 10.23
CA MET A 47 -6.56 8.15 9.56
C MET A 47 -5.53 9.14 9.01
N ASP A 48 -5.96 10.34 8.65
CA ASP A 48 -5.19 11.45 8.06
C ASP A 48 -4.64 12.43 9.09
N GLU A 49 -5.03 12.28 10.36
CA GLU A 49 -4.52 13.10 11.46
C GLU A 49 -3.01 12.88 11.64
N SER A 50 -2.25 13.99 11.65
CA SER A 50 -0.80 13.98 11.83
C SER A 50 -0.46 13.91 13.31
N VAL A 51 -0.04 12.74 13.79
CA VAL A 51 0.20 12.42 15.19
C VAL A 51 1.62 11.92 15.44
N PRO A 52 2.11 11.91 16.69
CA PRO A 52 3.40 11.31 17.01
C PRO A 52 3.42 9.82 16.65
N PRO A 53 4.32 9.37 15.76
CA PRO A 53 4.34 7.96 15.31
C PRO A 53 5.04 7.04 16.31
N ALA A 54 5.75 7.59 17.28
CA ALA A 54 6.66 6.82 18.12
C ALA A 54 7.61 5.95 17.25
N SER A 55 8.00 4.79 17.73
CA SER A 55 8.90 3.88 16.98
C SER A 55 8.33 3.27 15.71
N MET A 56 7.07 3.53 15.32
CA MET A 56 6.61 3.16 13.98
C MET A 56 7.33 3.95 12.88
N SER A 57 7.83 5.16 13.20
CA SER A 57 8.68 5.97 12.32
C SER A 57 9.92 5.21 11.80
N LYS A 58 10.44 4.24 12.55
CA LYS A 58 11.57 3.39 12.14
C LYS A 58 11.31 2.60 10.86
N LEU A 59 10.05 2.44 10.45
CA LEU A 59 9.72 1.86 9.15
C LEU A 59 10.33 2.67 8.01
N MET A 60 10.42 4.02 8.12
CA MET A 60 11.11 4.84 7.11
C MET A 60 12.63 4.61 7.13
N THR A 61 13.23 4.48 8.30
CA THR A 61 14.67 4.17 8.43
C THR A 61 15.00 2.83 7.76
N VAL A 62 14.18 1.81 8.02
CA VAL A 62 14.35 0.48 7.41
C VAL A 62 14.05 0.52 5.92
N TYR A 63 13.03 1.25 5.47
CA TYR A 63 12.72 1.42 4.05
C TYR A 63 13.90 1.98 3.27
N ILE A 64 14.55 3.04 3.79
CA ILE A 64 15.72 3.64 3.16
C ILE A 64 16.87 2.63 3.11
N LEU A 65 17.17 1.94 4.22
CA LEU A 65 18.23 0.93 4.26
C LEU A 65 17.97 -0.20 3.27
N MET A 66 16.74 -0.74 3.24
CA MET A 66 16.33 -1.79 2.28
C MET A 66 16.41 -1.29 0.83
N SER A 67 16.09 -0.01 0.57
CA SER A 67 16.25 0.58 -0.77
C SER A 67 17.70 0.58 -1.22
N LYS A 68 18.65 0.87 -0.30
CA LYS A 68 20.09 0.83 -0.57
C LYS A 68 20.63 -0.59 -0.79
N ILE A 69 20.02 -1.56 -0.14
CA ILE A 69 20.35 -2.98 -0.38
C ILE A 69 19.83 -3.41 -1.75
N LYS A 70 18.61 -3.03 -2.10
CA LYS A 70 17.98 -3.37 -3.38
C LYS A 70 18.70 -2.75 -4.58
N ASP A 71 19.21 -1.51 -4.47
CA ASP A 71 19.96 -0.86 -5.53
C ASP A 71 21.44 -1.32 -5.59
N GLY A 72 21.88 -2.17 -4.67
CA GLY A 72 23.22 -2.74 -4.61
C GLY A 72 24.29 -1.81 -4.02
N SER A 73 23.91 -0.62 -3.52
CA SER A 73 24.83 0.33 -2.86
C SER A 73 25.36 -0.19 -1.53
N ILE A 74 24.57 -1.04 -0.86
CA ILE A 74 24.86 -1.65 0.43
C ILE A 74 24.51 -3.14 0.35
N LYS A 75 25.30 -3.99 1.04
CA LYS A 75 25.04 -5.42 1.16
C LYS A 75 24.70 -5.79 2.59
N LEU A 76 24.04 -6.93 2.78
CA LEU A 76 23.66 -7.42 4.12
C LEU A 76 24.86 -7.74 5.01
N ASP A 77 25.97 -8.15 4.41
CA ASP A 77 27.23 -8.49 5.08
C ASP A 77 28.18 -7.28 5.26
N ASP A 78 27.88 -6.14 4.64
CA ASP A 78 28.62 -4.88 4.95
C ASP A 78 28.47 -4.55 6.43
N THR A 79 29.49 -3.91 6.99
CA THR A 79 29.51 -3.54 8.41
C THR A 79 29.50 -2.02 8.58
N PHE A 80 28.71 -1.55 9.53
CA PHE A 80 28.59 -0.15 9.91
C PHE A 80 29.24 0.08 11.27
N SER A 81 30.01 1.16 11.37
CA SER A 81 30.71 1.52 12.59
C SER A 81 29.79 2.23 13.57
N VAL A 82 29.86 1.87 14.84
CA VAL A 82 29.09 2.48 15.93
C VAL A 82 29.82 3.69 16.48
N SER A 83 29.28 4.87 16.26
CA SER A 83 29.81 6.14 16.77
C SER A 83 29.52 6.31 18.27
N GLU A 84 30.26 7.24 18.91
CA GLU A 84 29.93 7.69 20.25
C GLU A 84 28.55 8.36 20.33
N ASN A 85 28.12 9.06 19.26
CA ASN A 85 26.82 9.70 19.19
C ASN A 85 25.70 8.66 19.18
N ALA A 86 25.81 7.60 18.37
CA ALA A 86 24.83 6.51 18.33
C ALA A 86 24.73 5.78 19.69
N TRP A 87 25.86 5.50 20.31
CA TRP A 87 25.90 4.87 21.62
C TRP A 87 25.30 5.77 22.72
N ARG A 88 25.63 7.07 22.71
CA ARG A 88 25.18 8.01 23.74
C ARG A 88 23.69 8.33 23.61
N LYS A 89 23.19 8.59 22.39
CA LYS A 89 21.80 9.00 22.15
C LYS A 89 20.82 7.82 22.06
N GLY A 90 21.27 6.66 21.62
CA GLY A 90 20.40 5.49 21.38
C GLY A 90 20.70 4.28 22.26
N GLY A 91 21.82 4.29 23.00
CA GLY A 91 22.27 3.15 23.79
C GLY A 91 21.54 2.96 25.12
N ALA A 92 21.95 1.93 25.87
CA ALA A 92 21.28 1.46 27.08
C ALA A 92 21.13 2.52 28.19
N ALA A 93 22.08 3.45 28.30
CA ALA A 93 22.06 4.50 29.32
C ALA A 93 20.89 5.48 29.18
N THR A 94 20.22 5.52 28.00
CA THR A 94 19.04 6.38 27.77
C THR A 94 17.75 5.85 28.38
N GLY A 95 17.73 4.56 28.79
CA GLY A 95 16.51 3.86 29.21
C GLY A 95 15.55 3.54 28.07
N GLY A 96 15.88 3.93 26.82
CA GLY A 96 15.11 3.66 25.63
C GLY A 96 15.34 2.25 25.05
N SER A 97 14.68 1.97 23.93
CA SER A 97 14.90 0.73 23.19
C SER A 97 16.29 0.73 22.54
N THR A 98 17.07 -0.31 22.76
CA THR A 98 18.46 -0.41 22.30
C THR A 98 18.78 -1.82 21.82
N MET A 99 19.71 -1.93 20.88
CA MET A 99 20.33 -3.19 20.44
C MET A 99 21.56 -3.54 21.30
N PHE A 100 21.92 -2.68 22.25
CA PHE A 100 23.10 -2.82 23.13
C PHE A 100 24.42 -2.79 22.37
N LEU A 101 24.54 -1.84 21.44
CA LEU A 101 25.78 -1.62 20.70
C LEU A 101 26.86 -0.94 21.57
N SER A 102 28.15 -1.28 21.32
CA SER A 102 29.30 -0.64 21.98
C SER A 102 30.00 0.32 21.00
N ILE A 103 30.62 1.36 21.53
CA ILE A 103 31.39 2.31 20.72
C ILE A 103 32.50 1.56 19.98
N GLY A 104 32.60 1.84 18.67
CA GLY A 104 33.61 1.22 17.80
C GLY A 104 33.28 -0.19 17.31
N ASP A 105 32.13 -0.77 17.71
CA ASP A 105 31.66 -2.01 17.10
C ASP A 105 31.47 -1.83 15.59
N ASN A 106 31.74 -2.89 14.83
CA ASN A 106 31.38 -2.99 13.44
C ASN A 106 30.23 -4.00 13.32
N VAL A 107 29.04 -3.51 13.01
CA VAL A 107 27.80 -4.29 13.03
C VAL A 107 27.32 -4.54 11.62
N SER A 108 27.03 -5.80 11.27
CA SER A 108 26.51 -6.10 9.93
C SER A 108 25.16 -5.45 9.69
N VAL A 109 24.92 -5.02 8.45
CA VAL A 109 23.67 -4.41 8.01
C VAL A 109 22.49 -5.32 8.32
N GLU A 110 22.64 -6.64 8.13
CA GLU A 110 21.63 -7.63 8.51
C GLU A 110 21.25 -7.55 10.00
N ASN A 111 22.25 -7.48 10.89
CA ASN A 111 22.02 -7.37 12.33
C ASN A 111 21.37 -6.02 12.69
N LEU A 112 21.72 -4.92 12.01
CA LEU A 112 21.06 -3.63 12.20
C LEU A 112 19.58 -3.68 11.82
N ILE A 113 19.22 -4.32 10.70
CA ILE A 113 17.82 -4.54 10.33
C ILE A 113 17.09 -5.29 11.46
N LYS A 114 17.63 -6.44 11.92
CA LYS A 114 17.05 -7.22 13.02
C LYS A 114 16.92 -6.39 14.31
N GLY A 115 17.96 -5.64 14.65
CA GLY A 115 17.97 -4.75 15.81
C GLY A 115 16.89 -3.67 15.75
N ILE A 116 16.62 -3.12 14.58
CA ILE A 116 15.58 -2.10 14.38
C ILE A 116 14.18 -2.70 14.41
N VAL A 117 13.93 -3.77 13.66
CA VAL A 117 12.55 -4.29 13.49
C VAL A 117 12.09 -5.12 14.69
N ILE A 118 12.99 -5.89 15.34
CA ILE A 118 12.64 -6.78 16.46
C ILE A 118 12.72 -6.04 17.78
N GLN A 119 13.87 -5.43 18.09
CA GLN A 119 14.15 -4.78 19.37
C GLN A 119 13.77 -3.31 19.41
N SER A 120 13.54 -2.71 18.24
CA SER A 120 13.30 -1.26 18.13
C SER A 120 14.51 -0.41 18.53
N GLY A 121 15.75 -0.91 18.31
CA GLY A 121 16.99 -0.27 18.75
C GLY A 121 17.15 1.15 18.20
N ASN A 122 17.22 2.14 19.09
CA ASN A 122 17.50 3.54 18.73
C ASN A 122 18.94 3.70 18.27
N ASP A 123 19.87 3.05 18.97
CA ASP A 123 21.30 2.98 18.61
C ASP A 123 21.48 2.46 17.18
N ALA A 124 20.82 1.36 16.83
CA ALA A 124 20.86 0.80 15.48
C ALA A 124 20.33 1.76 14.41
N CYS A 125 19.27 2.54 14.72
CA CYS A 125 18.75 3.55 13.78
C CYS A 125 19.74 4.68 13.54
N ILE A 126 20.40 5.18 14.59
CA ILE A 126 21.38 6.25 14.48
C ILE A 126 22.63 5.74 13.72
N VAL A 127 23.08 4.52 14.00
CA VAL A 127 24.18 3.88 13.23
C VAL A 127 23.83 3.81 11.74
N VAL A 128 22.62 3.38 11.41
CA VAL A 128 22.16 3.37 10.00
C VAL A 128 22.17 4.77 9.41
N ALA A 129 21.63 5.76 10.12
CA ALA A 129 21.55 7.13 9.64
C ALA A 129 22.93 7.71 9.32
N GLU A 130 23.87 7.58 10.24
CA GLU A 130 25.24 8.11 10.10
C GLU A 130 26.02 7.40 8.98
N ASN A 131 25.90 6.07 8.84
CA ASN A 131 26.64 5.34 7.82
C ASN A 131 26.02 5.44 6.42
N VAL A 132 24.71 5.68 6.31
CA VAL A 132 24.02 5.84 5.01
C VAL A 132 24.11 7.26 4.47
N ALA A 133 24.03 8.27 5.34
CA ALA A 133 23.96 9.68 4.93
C ALA A 133 25.10 10.55 5.46
N GLY A 134 25.99 10.02 6.31
CA GLY A 134 27.09 10.76 6.92
C GLY A 134 26.74 11.42 8.26
N SER A 135 25.45 11.77 8.46
CA SER A 135 24.94 12.31 9.73
C SER A 135 23.46 11.95 9.91
N GLU A 136 22.94 12.05 11.15
CA GLU A 136 21.51 11.90 11.41
C GLU A 136 20.71 13.03 10.74
N ASP A 137 21.21 14.25 10.71
CA ASP A 137 20.55 15.41 10.08
C ASP A 137 20.41 15.21 8.55
N ASP A 138 21.46 14.77 7.87
CA ASP A 138 21.40 14.45 6.43
C ASP A 138 20.46 13.27 6.16
N PHE A 139 20.41 12.31 7.07
CA PHE A 139 19.46 11.20 6.98
C PHE A 139 18.01 11.67 7.14
N VAL A 140 17.72 12.61 8.02
CA VAL A 140 16.40 13.25 8.17
C VAL A 140 15.99 13.96 6.88
N ILE A 141 16.91 14.68 6.23
CA ILE A 141 16.66 15.26 4.90
C ILE A 141 16.27 14.16 3.88
N LEU A 142 17.00 13.03 3.90
CA LEU A 142 16.71 11.89 3.04
C LEU A 142 15.35 11.26 3.38
N MET A 143 14.98 11.12 4.67
CA MET A 143 13.67 10.61 5.11
C MET A 143 12.53 11.50 4.56
N ASN A 144 12.62 12.81 4.72
CA ASN A 144 11.61 13.75 4.24
C ASN A 144 11.52 13.77 2.69
N LYS A 145 12.65 13.65 1.99
CA LYS A 145 12.66 13.51 0.51
C LYS A 145 11.99 12.20 0.07
N THR A 146 12.26 11.11 0.79
CA THR A 146 11.66 9.80 0.52
C THR A 146 10.16 9.81 0.78
N ALA A 147 9.71 10.43 1.88
CA ALA A 147 8.30 10.61 2.20
C ALA A 147 7.54 11.30 1.04
N LYS A 148 8.08 12.38 0.51
CA LYS A 148 7.50 13.07 -0.66
C LYS A 148 7.45 12.18 -1.90
N LYS A 149 8.50 11.40 -2.15
CA LYS A 149 8.56 10.45 -3.28
C LYS A 149 7.49 9.36 -3.17
N LEU A 150 7.22 8.88 -1.95
CA LEU A 150 6.22 7.85 -1.67
C LEU A 150 4.80 8.40 -1.55
N GLY A 151 4.61 9.71 -1.64
CA GLY A 151 3.30 10.35 -1.51
C GLY A 151 2.75 10.40 -0.08
N LEU A 152 3.63 10.34 0.94
CA LEU A 152 3.25 10.49 2.34
C LEU A 152 2.97 11.97 2.63
N LYS A 153 1.69 12.32 2.69
CA LYS A 153 1.24 13.73 2.69
C LYS A 153 1.25 14.37 4.09
N ASN A 154 1.08 13.53 5.12
CA ASN A 154 0.89 13.94 6.52
C ASN A 154 2.05 13.45 7.40
N SER A 155 3.25 13.31 6.79
CA SER A 155 4.46 12.84 7.49
C SER A 155 5.57 13.86 7.42
N HIS A 156 6.21 14.09 8.57
CA HIS A 156 7.43 14.86 8.71
C HIS A 156 8.37 14.21 9.73
N PHE A 157 9.64 14.11 9.39
CA PHE A 157 10.66 13.43 10.17
C PHE A 157 11.67 14.42 10.72
N GLU A 158 12.07 14.27 12.00
CA GLU A 158 13.04 15.08 12.72
C GLU A 158 14.21 14.24 13.28
N ASN A 159 14.06 12.91 13.31
CA ASN A 159 15.11 11.99 13.72
C ASN A 159 14.89 10.60 13.11
N ALA A 160 15.90 9.74 13.13
CA ALA A 160 15.86 8.38 12.58
C ALA A 160 15.11 7.37 13.47
N THR A 161 14.72 7.76 14.68
CA THR A 161 14.28 6.84 15.74
C THR A 161 12.80 6.89 16.08
N GLY A 162 12.13 8.02 15.79
CA GLY A 162 10.78 8.31 16.26
C GLY A 162 10.73 8.71 17.73
N LEU A 163 11.85 9.17 18.29
CA LEU A 163 11.86 9.82 19.59
C LEU A 163 11.05 11.13 19.54
N PRO A 164 10.45 11.54 20.66
CA PRO A 164 9.58 12.71 20.70
C PRO A 164 10.24 13.99 20.17
N HIS A 165 9.56 14.64 19.23
CA HIS A 165 9.83 15.98 18.75
C HIS A 165 8.51 16.61 18.29
N PRO A 166 8.23 17.90 18.54
CA PRO A 166 6.95 18.53 18.21
C PRO A 166 6.53 18.36 16.74
N ASP A 167 7.51 18.41 15.84
CA ASP A 167 7.28 18.36 14.41
C ASP A 167 7.47 16.95 13.79
N HIS A 168 7.89 15.95 14.61
CA HIS A 168 8.00 14.56 14.14
C HIS A 168 6.62 13.89 14.13
N ARG A 169 5.96 13.90 13.00
CA ARG A 169 4.56 13.49 12.85
C ARG A 169 4.37 12.54 11.67
N MET A 170 3.39 11.64 11.79
CA MET A 170 2.90 10.78 10.70
C MET A 170 1.40 10.51 10.88
N SER A 171 0.69 10.29 9.78
CA SER A 171 -0.68 9.78 9.84
C SER A 171 -0.71 8.25 9.78
N MET A 172 -1.86 7.66 10.14
CA MET A 172 -2.05 6.21 10.00
C MET A 172 -2.13 5.80 8.53
N GLU A 173 -2.67 6.67 7.69
CA GLU A 173 -2.68 6.50 6.23
C GLU A 173 -1.26 6.41 5.66
N ASP A 174 -0.40 7.37 6.00
CA ASP A 174 0.98 7.38 5.51
C ASP A 174 1.78 6.16 5.99
N LEU A 175 1.56 5.72 7.24
CA LEU A 175 2.18 4.50 7.78
C LEU A 175 1.68 3.24 7.08
N ALA A 176 0.40 3.17 6.69
CA ALA A 176 -0.15 2.05 5.91
C ALA A 176 0.42 2.04 4.49
N ILE A 177 0.53 3.20 3.84
CA ILE A 177 1.17 3.36 2.52
C ILE A 177 2.64 2.93 2.59
N LEU A 178 3.41 3.40 3.58
CA LEU A 178 4.81 3.02 3.78
C LEU A 178 4.95 1.51 4.02
N SER A 179 4.06 0.92 4.84
CA SER A 179 4.03 -0.52 5.09
C SER A 179 3.78 -1.31 3.80
N ARG A 180 2.85 -0.85 2.97
CA ARG A 180 2.56 -1.47 1.66
C ARG A 180 3.77 -1.40 0.72
N HIS A 181 4.48 -0.26 0.68
CA HIS A 181 5.71 -0.12 -0.09
C HIS A 181 6.80 -1.09 0.39
N ILE A 182 7.01 -1.22 1.72
CA ILE A 182 7.99 -2.17 2.27
C ILE A 182 7.69 -3.60 1.83
N ILE A 183 6.44 -4.04 1.92
CA ILE A 183 6.03 -5.40 1.55
C ILE A 183 6.20 -5.63 0.04
N ASN A 184 5.79 -4.66 -0.78
CA ASN A 184 5.81 -4.79 -2.24
C ASN A 184 7.22 -4.67 -2.84
N GLU A 185 8.03 -3.75 -2.32
CA GLU A 185 9.32 -3.42 -2.92
C GLU A 185 10.46 -4.30 -2.42
N PHE A 186 10.34 -4.87 -1.21
CA PHE A 186 11.40 -5.67 -0.57
C PHE A 186 10.93 -7.06 -0.12
N PRO A 187 10.27 -7.86 -0.97
CA PRO A 187 9.71 -9.17 -0.58
C PRO A 187 10.78 -10.11 -0.02
N GLU A 188 12.02 -10.03 -0.55
CA GLU A 188 13.15 -10.86 -0.11
C GLU A 188 13.65 -10.49 1.30
N LEU A 189 13.49 -9.22 1.70
CA LEU A 189 13.92 -8.70 3.01
C LEU A 189 12.78 -8.65 4.02
N TYR A 190 11.54 -8.77 3.58
CA TYR A 190 10.36 -8.63 4.43
C TYR A 190 10.30 -9.67 5.56
N HIS A 191 10.88 -10.84 5.36
CA HIS A 191 10.91 -11.92 6.35
C HIS A 191 11.53 -11.53 7.70
N TYR A 192 12.36 -10.48 7.76
CA TYR A 192 12.92 -9.99 9.03
C TYR A 192 11.85 -9.48 10.00
N PHE A 193 10.73 -8.94 9.50
CA PHE A 193 9.64 -8.44 10.33
C PHE A 193 8.88 -9.54 11.08
N SER A 194 8.87 -10.76 10.55
CA SER A 194 8.20 -11.92 11.15
C SER A 194 9.05 -12.67 12.17
N GLN A 195 10.33 -12.32 12.32
CA GLN A 195 11.21 -12.98 13.28
C GLN A 195 10.78 -12.64 14.70
N LYS A 196 10.55 -13.69 15.51
CA LYS A 196 10.02 -13.54 16.87
C LYS A 196 11.07 -13.15 17.89
N GLU A 197 12.34 -13.42 17.61
CA GLU A 197 13.43 -13.15 18.52
C GLU A 197 14.74 -12.91 17.76
N PHE A 198 15.65 -12.20 18.42
CA PHE A 198 16.99 -11.92 17.94
C PHE A 198 17.97 -11.93 19.11
N VAL A 199 19.13 -12.51 18.92
CA VAL A 199 20.21 -12.52 19.90
C VAL A 199 21.38 -11.72 19.35
N TYR A 200 21.79 -10.70 20.09
CA TYR A 200 23.00 -9.91 19.80
C TYR A 200 23.78 -9.67 21.09
N ASN A 201 25.10 -9.76 21.02
CA ASN A 201 25.99 -9.65 22.20
C ASN A 201 25.53 -10.54 23.39
N ASN A 202 25.07 -11.77 23.11
CA ASN A 202 24.51 -12.70 24.10
C ASN A 202 23.23 -12.18 24.80
N ILE A 203 22.62 -11.12 24.31
CA ILE A 203 21.36 -10.60 24.82
C ILE A 203 20.24 -11.02 23.89
N LYS A 204 19.32 -11.86 24.39
CA LYS A 204 18.13 -12.31 23.67
C LYS A 204 17.01 -11.29 23.87
N GLN A 205 16.43 -10.83 22.79
CA GLN A 205 15.27 -9.93 22.81
C GLN A 205 14.15 -10.44 21.88
N GLY A 206 12.90 -10.29 22.33
CA GLY A 206 11.73 -10.70 21.59
C GLY A 206 11.15 -9.58 20.73
N ASN A 207 10.51 -9.97 19.62
CA ASN A 207 9.71 -9.03 18.83
C ASN A 207 8.50 -8.56 19.64
N ARG A 208 8.24 -7.26 19.61
CA ARG A 208 7.18 -6.63 20.41
C ARG A 208 5.81 -6.62 19.73
N ASN A 209 5.73 -7.04 18.46
CA ASN A 209 4.46 -7.16 17.76
C ASN A 209 3.64 -8.34 18.32
N PRO A 210 2.52 -8.07 19.01
CA PRO A 210 1.75 -9.12 19.65
C PRO A 210 1.11 -10.09 18.66
N LEU A 211 0.73 -9.63 17.46
CA LEU A 211 0.05 -10.45 16.46
C LEU A 211 0.93 -11.61 15.97
N LEU A 212 2.25 -11.49 16.02
CA LEU A 212 3.16 -12.59 15.67
C LEU A 212 2.97 -13.82 16.57
N TYR A 213 2.40 -13.63 17.76
CA TYR A 213 2.20 -14.68 18.76
C TYR A 213 0.75 -15.16 18.85
N THR A 214 -0.23 -14.28 18.54
CA THR A 214 -1.66 -14.54 18.74
C THR A 214 -2.42 -14.83 17.44
N MET A 215 -1.94 -14.32 16.28
CA MET A 215 -2.65 -14.44 15.02
C MET A 215 -1.85 -15.26 14.00
N LYS A 216 -2.47 -16.34 13.50
CA LYS A 216 -1.90 -17.12 12.38
C LYS A 216 -1.86 -16.28 11.11
N GLY A 217 -0.69 -16.22 10.46
CA GLY A 217 -0.47 -15.46 9.23
C GLY A 217 0.02 -14.03 9.46
N ALA A 218 0.10 -13.54 10.70
CA ALA A 218 0.74 -12.28 11.00
C ALA A 218 2.26 -12.36 10.75
N ASP A 219 2.82 -11.36 10.04
CA ASP A 219 4.20 -11.38 9.57
C ASP A 219 4.95 -10.04 9.63
N GLY A 220 4.36 -9.04 10.25
CA GLY A 220 4.96 -7.69 10.40
C GLY A 220 4.04 -6.76 11.19
N LEU A 221 4.41 -5.49 11.41
CA LEU A 221 5.67 -4.85 11.05
C LEU A 221 6.35 -4.24 12.30
N LYS A 222 5.73 -3.22 12.93
CA LYS A 222 6.40 -2.39 13.94
C LYS A 222 5.46 -1.86 15.01
N THR A 223 5.90 -1.94 16.27
CA THR A 223 5.23 -1.30 17.40
C THR A 223 5.83 0.07 17.70
N GLY A 224 5.03 0.94 18.33
CA GLY A 224 5.46 2.21 18.91
C GLY A 224 4.86 2.41 20.28
N HIS A 225 5.53 3.21 21.11
CA HIS A 225 5.00 3.71 22.38
C HIS A 225 5.75 4.97 22.82
N THR A 226 5.01 6.01 23.13
CA THR A 226 5.40 7.17 23.94
C THR A 226 4.18 7.58 24.77
N GLU A 227 4.36 8.43 25.78
CA GLU A 227 3.23 8.93 26.58
C GLU A 227 2.20 9.67 25.70
N GLU A 228 2.65 10.48 24.74
CA GLU A 228 1.80 11.26 23.82
C GLU A 228 1.10 10.37 22.79
N ALA A 229 1.83 9.43 22.17
CA ALA A 229 1.29 8.55 21.15
C ALA A 229 0.39 7.42 21.69
N GLY A 230 0.54 7.06 22.97
CA GLY A 230 -0.01 5.83 23.51
C GLY A 230 0.67 4.58 22.94
N PHE A 231 0.07 3.43 23.10
CA PHE A 231 0.55 2.20 22.46
C PHE A 231 0.08 2.14 21.00
N CYS A 232 1.03 1.90 20.09
CA CYS A 232 0.82 1.95 18.64
C CYS A 232 1.27 0.65 17.98
N LEU A 233 0.69 0.35 16.82
CA LEU A 233 1.05 -0.81 16.01
C LEU A 233 0.81 -0.53 14.52
N ALA A 234 1.81 -0.82 13.69
CA ALA A 234 1.64 -1.10 12.27
C ALA A 234 1.81 -2.61 12.10
N ALA A 235 0.80 -3.29 11.56
CA ALA A 235 0.82 -4.74 11.41
C ALA A 235 0.35 -5.18 10.02
N SER A 236 0.74 -6.40 9.65
CA SER A 236 0.25 -7.10 8.47
C SER A 236 0.02 -8.57 8.78
N ALA A 237 -1.01 -9.12 8.15
CA ALA A 237 -1.29 -10.55 8.21
C ALA A 237 -1.80 -11.07 6.86
N THR A 238 -1.62 -12.37 6.61
CA THR A 238 -2.13 -13.08 5.45
C THR A 238 -3.16 -14.12 5.86
N LYS A 239 -4.19 -14.31 5.01
CA LYS A 239 -5.15 -15.41 5.12
C LYS A 239 -5.47 -15.93 3.72
N GLY A 240 -4.95 -17.12 3.40
CA GLY A 240 -4.91 -17.59 2.02
C GLY A 240 -4.01 -16.71 1.17
N GLU A 241 -4.49 -16.26 0.02
CA GLU A 241 -3.75 -15.36 -0.89
C GLU A 241 -3.93 -13.87 -0.51
N ARG A 242 -4.86 -13.55 0.37
CA ARG A 242 -5.19 -12.18 0.74
C ARG A 242 -4.33 -11.68 1.89
N ARG A 243 -3.89 -10.41 1.80
CA ARG A 243 -3.14 -9.71 2.83
C ARG A 243 -3.87 -8.44 3.27
N LEU A 244 -3.85 -8.17 4.57
CA LEU A 244 -4.31 -6.91 5.14
C LEU A 244 -3.17 -6.20 5.85
N ILE A 245 -3.24 -4.87 5.87
CA ILE A 245 -2.35 -3.98 6.63
C ILE A 245 -3.22 -3.15 7.56
N GLU A 246 -2.84 -3.09 8.84
CA GLU A 246 -3.49 -2.21 9.81
C GLU A 246 -2.47 -1.29 10.46
N VAL A 247 -2.90 -0.07 10.77
CA VAL A 247 -2.11 0.85 11.61
C VAL A 247 -3.02 1.48 12.64
N MET A 248 -2.60 1.46 13.90
CA MET A 248 -3.37 1.95 15.03
C MET A 248 -2.49 2.73 16.00
N SER A 249 -3.06 3.77 16.63
CA SER A 249 -2.39 4.54 17.68
C SER A 249 -3.35 4.94 18.80
N GLY A 250 -2.79 5.37 19.93
CA GLY A 250 -3.56 5.92 21.05
C GLY A 250 -4.20 4.91 21.99
N MET A 251 -3.80 3.62 21.94
CA MET A 251 -4.25 2.63 22.92
C MET A 251 -3.61 2.90 24.28
N SER A 252 -4.33 2.57 25.36
CA SER A 252 -3.93 2.86 26.74
C SER A 252 -2.93 1.86 27.32
N SER A 253 -2.83 0.68 26.72
CA SER A 253 -1.97 -0.39 27.22
C SER A 253 -1.50 -1.34 26.11
N ASN A 254 -0.44 -2.11 26.42
CA ASN A 254 0.03 -3.18 25.54
C ASN A 254 -1.04 -4.27 25.32
N ARG A 255 -1.86 -4.54 26.35
CA ARG A 255 -2.96 -5.49 26.26
C ARG A 255 -4.03 -4.99 25.29
N GLU A 256 -4.50 -3.75 25.47
CA GLU A 256 -5.48 -3.13 24.58
C GLU A 256 -4.99 -3.09 23.14
N ARG A 257 -3.70 -2.74 22.91
CA ARG A 257 -3.08 -2.80 21.57
C ARG A 257 -3.21 -4.19 20.95
N SER A 258 -2.93 -5.25 21.72
CA SER A 258 -3.02 -6.63 21.24
C SER A 258 -4.46 -7.05 20.90
N GLU A 259 -5.38 -6.75 21.79
CA GLU A 259 -6.80 -7.13 21.65
C GLU A 259 -7.47 -6.37 20.50
N GLU A 260 -7.25 -5.07 20.40
CA GLU A 260 -7.84 -4.23 19.34
C GLU A 260 -7.28 -4.58 17.96
N ALA A 261 -5.98 -4.83 17.86
CA ALA A 261 -5.35 -5.22 16.59
C ALA A 261 -5.89 -6.58 16.10
N GLU A 262 -5.97 -7.58 16.97
CA GLU A 262 -6.54 -8.89 16.61
C GLU A 262 -8.00 -8.79 16.18
N ARG A 263 -8.79 -7.94 16.85
CA ARG A 263 -10.20 -7.71 16.53
C ARG A 263 -10.36 -7.05 15.15
N LEU A 264 -9.61 -5.98 14.87
CA LEU A 264 -9.71 -5.24 13.61
C LEU A 264 -9.26 -6.09 12.43
N MET A 265 -8.10 -6.75 12.55
CA MET A 265 -7.57 -7.64 11.51
C MET A 265 -8.53 -8.80 11.21
N SER A 266 -9.05 -9.46 12.26
CA SER A 266 -10.00 -10.56 12.14
C SER A 266 -11.33 -10.12 11.51
N TRP A 267 -11.81 -8.92 11.86
CA TRP A 267 -13.00 -8.32 11.27
C TRP A 267 -12.81 -8.09 9.77
N GLY A 268 -11.68 -7.50 9.35
CA GLY A 268 -11.40 -7.27 7.95
C GLY A 268 -11.36 -8.55 7.10
N PHE A 269 -10.75 -9.61 7.62
CA PHE A 269 -10.76 -10.92 6.95
C PHE A 269 -12.13 -11.60 6.93
N ARG A 270 -13.02 -11.30 7.89
CA ARG A 270 -14.35 -11.90 7.97
C ARG A 270 -15.35 -11.17 7.09
N GLU A 271 -15.34 -9.84 7.12
CA GLU A 271 -16.40 -9.04 6.49
C GLU A 271 -16.13 -8.68 5.02
N PHE A 272 -14.87 -8.71 4.57
CA PHE A 272 -14.51 -8.29 3.22
C PHE A 272 -13.88 -9.43 2.43
N ASN A 273 -14.06 -9.38 1.09
CA ASN A 273 -13.39 -10.25 0.14
C ASN A 273 -12.92 -9.45 -1.08
N ASN A 274 -11.85 -9.94 -1.72
CA ASN A 274 -11.41 -9.42 -3.02
C ASN A 274 -12.12 -10.19 -4.13
N PHE A 275 -12.82 -9.45 -4.99
CA PHE A 275 -13.49 -9.99 -6.17
C PHE A 275 -12.72 -9.56 -7.41
N LYS A 276 -12.42 -10.55 -8.24
CA LYS A 276 -11.90 -10.29 -9.57
C LYS A 276 -13.10 -10.01 -10.49
N ILE A 277 -13.29 -8.73 -10.83
CA ILE A 277 -14.41 -8.28 -11.66
C ILE A 277 -14.13 -8.57 -13.13
N LEU A 278 -12.87 -8.35 -13.58
CA LEU A 278 -12.44 -8.61 -14.95
C LEU A 278 -11.04 -9.22 -14.94
N ASN A 279 -10.82 -10.13 -15.89
CA ASN A 279 -9.48 -10.68 -16.11
C ASN A 279 -8.72 -9.83 -17.14
N LYS A 280 -7.40 -9.73 -16.97
CA LYS A 280 -6.49 -9.18 -17.97
C LYS A 280 -6.78 -9.78 -19.36
N GLY A 281 -6.92 -8.93 -20.37
CA GLY A 281 -7.20 -9.36 -21.73
C GLY A 281 -8.63 -9.86 -22.00
N GLN A 282 -9.51 -9.86 -21.01
CA GLN A 282 -10.92 -10.20 -21.20
C GLN A 282 -11.59 -9.17 -22.11
N THR A 283 -12.23 -9.63 -23.19
CA THR A 283 -13.01 -8.74 -24.06
C THR A 283 -14.26 -8.27 -23.31
N VAL A 284 -14.38 -6.96 -23.13
CA VAL A 284 -15.49 -6.30 -22.44
C VAL A 284 -16.52 -5.75 -23.43
N ALA A 285 -16.03 -5.19 -24.53
CA ALA A 285 -16.85 -4.59 -25.58
C ALA A 285 -16.16 -4.72 -26.95
N GLU A 286 -16.89 -4.34 -27.99
CA GLU A 286 -16.38 -4.25 -29.36
C GLU A 286 -16.80 -2.89 -29.93
N ALA A 287 -15.83 -2.06 -30.34
CA ALA A 287 -16.09 -0.74 -30.90
C ALA A 287 -16.00 -0.75 -32.43
N LYS A 288 -16.89 -0.02 -33.10
CA LYS A 288 -16.82 0.21 -34.55
C LYS A 288 -15.61 1.05 -34.89
N VAL A 289 -14.92 0.72 -36.01
CA VAL A 289 -13.75 1.45 -36.44
C VAL A 289 -14.03 2.23 -37.72
N TRP A 290 -13.60 3.49 -37.73
CA TRP A 290 -13.65 4.34 -38.92
C TRP A 290 -12.28 4.40 -39.60
N TYR A 291 -12.26 4.25 -40.92
CA TYR A 291 -11.07 4.16 -41.77
C TYR A 291 -10.14 2.97 -41.46
N GLY A 292 -10.61 1.97 -40.73
CA GLY A 292 -9.85 0.78 -40.44
C GLY A 292 -9.93 -0.27 -41.56
N LYS A 293 -8.89 -1.12 -41.66
CA LYS A 293 -8.97 -2.35 -42.46
C LYS A 293 -9.98 -3.33 -41.84
N ASP A 294 -10.02 -3.37 -40.51
CA ASP A 294 -11.05 -4.08 -39.74
C ASP A 294 -12.18 -3.12 -39.40
N LYS A 295 -13.40 -3.65 -39.37
CA LYS A 295 -14.63 -2.87 -39.10
C LYS A 295 -14.83 -2.59 -37.64
N THR A 296 -14.24 -3.41 -36.79
CA THR A 296 -14.38 -3.36 -35.33
C THR A 296 -13.04 -3.62 -34.64
N VAL A 297 -12.93 -3.20 -33.41
CA VAL A 297 -11.81 -3.49 -32.52
C VAL A 297 -12.36 -3.99 -31.18
N LYS A 298 -11.78 -5.07 -30.67
CA LYS A 298 -12.11 -5.58 -29.34
C LYS A 298 -11.49 -4.67 -28.28
N LEU A 299 -12.26 -4.39 -27.24
CA LEU A 299 -11.84 -3.59 -26.10
C LEU A 299 -11.68 -4.47 -24.87
N THR A 300 -10.60 -4.28 -24.16
CA THR A 300 -10.19 -5.10 -23.02
C THR A 300 -9.62 -4.26 -21.89
N VAL A 301 -9.30 -4.87 -20.75
CA VAL A 301 -8.52 -4.26 -19.65
C VAL A 301 -7.06 -4.71 -19.73
N ALA A 302 -6.14 -3.80 -19.41
CA ALA A 302 -4.70 -4.05 -19.46
C ALA A 302 -4.22 -5.00 -18.37
N ASP A 303 -4.90 -5.00 -17.21
CA ASP A 303 -4.59 -5.81 -16.04
C ASP A 303 -5.86 -6.38 -15.41
N ASP A 304 -5.69 -7.34 -14.49
CA ASP A 304 -6.81 -7.85 -13.68
C ASP A 304 -7.44 -6.71 -12.87
N VAL A 305 -8.77 -6.62 -12.89
CA VAL A 305 -9.53 -5.64 -12.12
C VAL A 305 -10.05 -6.29 -10.86
N LEU A 306 -9.40 -5.97 -9.76
CA LEU A 306 -9.77 -6.42 -8.42
C LEU A 306 -10.49 -5.30 -7.66
N LYS A 307 -11.46 -5.66 -6.84
CA LYS A 307 -12.17 -4.74 -5.94
C LYS A 307 -12.42 -5.44 -4.62
N THR A 308 -12.11 -4.77 -3.51
CA THR A 308 -12.47 -5.27 -2.19
C THR A 308 -13.88 -4.83 -1.86
N VAL A 309 -14.73 -5.79 -1.51
CA VAL A 309 -16.16 -5.55 -1.28
C VAL A 309 -16.56 -6.18 0.05
N HIS A 310 -17.38 -5.46 0.81
CA HIS A 310 -18.05 -6.05 1.97
C HIS A 310 -18.96 -7.20 1.52
N ARG A 311 -18.96 -8.32 2.21
CA ARG A 311 -19.68 -9.55 1.80
C ARG A 311 -21.17 -9.34 1.54
N SER A 312 -21.81 -8.43 2.28
CA SER A 312 -23.23 -8.09 2.06
C SER A 312 -23.50 -7.31 0.77
N GLN A 313 -22.46 -6.77 0.10
CA GLN A 313 -22.59 -5.92 -1.09
C GLN A 313 -22.08 -6.61 -2.38
N GLN A 314 -21.60 -7.83 -2.28
CA GLN A 314 -20.98 -8.53 -3.42
C GLN A 314 -21.90 -8.68 -4.63
N ASP A 315 -23.24 -8.79 -4.41
CA ASP A 315 -24.22 -8.94 -5.47
C ASP A 315 -24.68 -7.61 -6.08
N ASN A 316 -24.20 -6.47 -5.55
CA ASN A 316 -24.59 -5.11 -5.96
C ASN A 316 -23.52 -4.41 -6.81
N VAL A 317 -22.65 -5.15 -7.47
CA VAL A 317 -21.60 -4.61 -8.35
C VAL A 317 -22.20 -4.30 -9.73
N LYS A 318 -22.12 -3.03 -10.15
CA LYS A 318 -22.52 -2.59 -11.51
C LYS A 318 -21.28 -2.23 -12.30
N VAL A 319 -21.23 -2.76 -13.55
CA VAL A 319 -20.11 -2.52 -14.47
C VAL A 319 -20.68 -1.90 -15.74
N ALA A 320 -20.17 -0.75 -16.15
CA ALA A 320 -20.56 -0.06 -17.38
C ALA A 320 -19.31 0.33 -18.18
N ALA A 321 -19.28 0.06 -19.48
CA ALA A 321 -18.23 0.50 -20.38
C ALA A 321 -18.68 1.79 -21.07
N GLU A 322 -17.81 2.82 -21.07
CA GLU A 322 -18.03 4.11 -21.70
C GLU A 322 -16.91 4.36 -22.72
N PHE A 323 -17.26 4.50 -24.00
CA PHE A 323 -16.33 4.82 -25.08
C PHE A 323 -17.05 5.49 -26.26
N ASP A 324 -16.31 6.26 -27.02
CA ASP A 324 -16.84 6.93 -28.22
C ASP A 324 -16.74 6.02 -29.44
N GLU A 325 -17.82 5.95 -30.23
CA GLU A 325 -17.87 5.26 -31.52
C GLU A 325 -18.24 6.22 -32.66
N PRO A 326 -17.68 6.02 -33.87
CA PRO A 326 -16.63 5.05 -34.23
C PRO A 326 -15.24 5.52 -33.86
N VAL A 327 -14.36 4.57 -33.49
CA VAL A 327 -12.95 4.83 -33.20
C VAL A 327 -12.18 4.98 -34.51
N LYS A 328 -11.37 6.04 -34.65
CA LYS A 328 -10.63 6.31 -35.88
C LYS A 328 -9.33 5.50 -35.96
N ALA A 329 -9.13 4.77 -37.04
CA ALA A 329 -7.85 4.12 -37.33
C ALA A 329 -6.76 5.14 -37.76
N PRO A 330 -5.45 4.83 -37.58
CA PRO A 330 -4.93 3.56 -37.07
C PRO A 330 -5.09 3.45 -35.53
N ILE A 331 -5.30 2.23 -35.05
CA ILE A 331 -5.41 1.91 -33.63
C ILE A 331 -4.27 0.98 -33.26
N LYS A 332 -3.64 1.18 -32.09
CA LYS A 332 -2.58 0.32 -31.57
C LYS A 332 -3.12 -0.52 -30.39
N ALA A 333 -2.67 -1.76 -30.31
CA ALA A 333 -2.92 -2.59 -29.14
C ALA A 333 -2.44 -1.85 -27.87
N GLY A 334 -3.26 -1.85 -26.80
CA GLY A 334 -3.01 -1.11 -25.57
C GLY A 334 -3.37 0.39 -25.64
N GLN A 335 -3.80 0.92 -26.80
CA GLN A 335 -4.30 2.30 -26.89
C GLN A 335 -5.59 2.43 -26.09
N GLU A 336 -5.66 3.43 -25.21
CA GLU A 336 -6.87 3.77 -24.45
C GLU A 336 -7.95 4.31 -25.40
N ILE A 337 -9.14 3.70 -25.31
CA ILE A 337 -10.29 4.02 -26.16
C ILE A 337 -11.46 4.56 -25.33
N GLY A 338 -11.51 4.22 -24.06
CA GLY A 338 -12.58 4.62 -23.15
C GLY A 338 -12.28 4.17 -21.73
N SER A 339 -13.33 4.02 -20.94
CA SER A 339 -13.22 3.56 -19.55
C SER A 339 -14.33 2.59 -19.16
N ILE A 340 -14.05 1.80 -18.13
CA ILE A 340 -15.03 0.97 -17.44
C ILE A 340 -15.30 1.65 -16.12
N LYS A 341 -16.56 1.93 -15.83
CA LYS A 341 -17.03 2.42 -14.55
C LYS A 341 -17.58 1.26 -13.74
N ILE A 342 -17.02 1.04 -12.54
CA ILE A 342 -17.47 0.03 -11.60
C ILE A 342 -18.06 0.75 -10.40
N GLU A 343 -19.34 0.49 -10.13
CA GLU A 343 -20.09 1.10 -9.04
C GLU A 343 -20.53 0.03 -8.03
N ILE A 344 -20.28 0.32 -6.76
CA ILE A 344 -20.73 -0.49 -5.62
C ILE A 344 -21.40 0.46 -4.65
N GLU A 345 -22.58 0.09 -4.15
CA GLU A 345 -23.35 0.92 -3.23
C GLU A 345 -22.51 1.28 -1.99
N GLY A 346 -22.44 2.58 -1.65
CA GLY A 346 -21.67 3.08 -0.50
C GLY A 346 -20.16 3.21 -0.72
N GLN A 347 -19.64 2.93 -1.93
CA GLN A 347 -18.23 3.09 -2.28
C GLN A 347 -18.05 4.12 -3.41
N ALA A 348 -16.86 4.74 -3.47
CA ALA A 348 -16.49 5.58 -4.58
C ALA A 348 -16.40 4.75 -5.89
N PRO A 349 -16.91 5.26 -7.03
CA PRO A 349 -16.79 4.57 -8.31
C PRO A 349 -15.33 4.36 -8.69
N LEU A 350 -15.01 3.16 -9.21
CA LEU A 350 -13.70 2.85 -9.79
C LEU A 350 -13.78 3.00 -11.30
N ASN A 351 -12.90 3.83 -11.88
CA ASN A 351 -12.75 3.96 -13.32
C ASN A 351 -11.48 3.23 -13.78
N VAL A 352 -11.64 2.32 -14.73
CA VAL A 352 -10.56 1.49 -15.27
C VAL A 352 -10.41 1.79 -16.76
N PRO A 353 -9.19 2.08 -17.29
CA PRO A 353 -8.97 2.29 -18.70
C PRO A 353 -9.40 1.08 -19.54
N LEU A 354 -10.18 1.34 -20.61
CA LEU A 354 -10.57 0.38 -21.59
C LEU A 354 -9.67 0.54 -22.82
N VAL A 355 -8.91 -0.50 -23.15
CA VAL A 355 -7.84 -0.43 -24.15
C VAL A 355 -8.15 -1.34 -25.36
N ALA A 356 -7.59 -0.99 -26.53
CA ALA A 356 -7.68 -1.83 -27.72
C ALA A 356 -6.91 -3.15 -27.51
N ALA A 357 -7.55 -4.29 -27.80
CA ALA A 357 -6.95 -5.61 -27.65
C ALA A 357 -5.94 -5.94 -28.76
N ASN A 358 -6.06 -5.31 -29.94
CA ASN A 358 -5.24 -5.57 -31.11
C ASN A 358 -5.04 -4.31 -31.95
N ASP A 359 -4.02 -4.34 -32.82
CA ASP A 359 -3.77 -3.30 -33.81
C ASP A 359 -4.88 -3.32 -34.87
N VAL A 360 -5.31 -2.13 -35.33
CA VAL A 360 -6.14 -1.97 -36.53
C VAL A 360 -5.46 -0.97 -37.47
N ALA A 361 -4.98 -1.46 -38.60
CA ALA A 361 -4.33 -0.62 -39.60
C ALA A 361 -5.34 0.26 -40.32
N GLU A 362 -4.91 1.44 -40.72
CA GLU A 362 -5.71 2.36 -41.53
C GLU A 362 -5.91 1.79 -42.95
N THR A 363 -7.09 2.00 -43.52
CA THR A 363 -7.38 1.65 -44.92
C THR A 363 -6.73 2.67 -45.87
N GLY A 364 -6.45 2.27 -47.14
CA GLY A 364 -5.90 3.15 -48.16
C GLY A 364 -6.85 4.26 -48.62
N MET A 365 -6.37 5.19 -49.48
CA MET A 365 -7.16 6.33 -49.97
C MET A 365 -8.52 5.95 -50.56
N LEU A 366 -8.58 4.88 -51.34
CA LEU A 366 -9.84 4.39 -51.94
C LEU A 366 -10.83 3.94 -50.85
N GLY A 367 -10.34 3.27 -49.83
CA GLY A 367 -11.20 2.82 -48.72
C GLY A 367 -11.74 4.00 -47.88
N LYS A 368 -10.91 5.05 -47.67
CA LYS A 368 -11.35 6.28 -47.02
C LYS A 368 -12.42 7.02 -47.83
N PHE A 369 -12.26 7.08 -49.16
CA PHE A 369 -13.25 7.65 -50.05
C PHE A 369 -14.61 6.93 -49.97
N TRP A 370 -14.60 5.59 -50.01
CA TRP A 370 -15.80 4.81 -49.88
C TRP A 370 -16.45 4.92 -48.48
N ALA A 371 -15.65 5.01 -47.40
CA ALA A 371 -16.17 5.23 -46.08
C ALA A 371 -16.88 6.60 -45.94
N ASN A 372 -16.30 7.66 -46.52
CA ASN A 372 -16.91 9.00 -46.53
C ASN A 372 -18.20 9.02 -47.38
N LEU A 373 -18.19 8.39 -48.56
CA LEU A 373 -19.35 8.34 -49.39
C LEU A 373 -20.51 7.61 -48.71
N LYS A 374 -20.20 6.49 -48.04
CA LYS A 374 -21.18 5.72 -47.26
C LYS A 374 -21.76 6.53 -46.09
N TYR A 375 -20.92 7.28 -45.40
CA TYR A 375 -21.35 8.19 -44.34
C TYR A 375 -22.23 9.32 -44.85
N PHE A 376 -21.91 9.89 -46.02
CA PHE A 376 -22.68 10.95 -46.64
C PHE A 376 -24.09 10.46 -47.11
N VAL A 377 -24.18 9.22 -47.62
CA VAL A 377 -25.42 8.67 -48.14
C VAL A 377 -26.32 8.09 -47.06
N PHE A 378 -25.73 7.44 -46.05
CA PHE A 378 -26.50 6.64 -45.07
C PHE A 378 -26.40 7.16 -43.63
N GLY A 379 -25.63 8.22 -43.39
CA GLY A 379 -25.39 8.74 -42.04
C GLY A 379 -24.59 7.77 -41.17
N ALA A 380 -24.36 8.17 -39.90
CA ALA A 380 -23.78 7.29 -38.88
C ALA A 380 -24.85 6.26 -38.44
N LYS A 381 -24.95 5.16 -39.12
CA LYS A 381 -25.72 3.96 -38.68
C LYS A 381 -24.76 2.88 -38.23
#